data_faf3f062eba0496cc95f2738878c771b
#
_entry.id   faf3f062eba0496cc95f2738878c771b
#
_cell.length_a   1.000
_cell.length_b   1.000
_cell.length_c   1.000
_cell.angle_alpha   90.00
_cell.angle_beta   90.00
_cell.angle_gamma   90.00
#
_symmetry.space_group_name_H-M   'P 1'
#
loop_
_entity.id
_entity.type
_entity.pdbx_description
1 polymer ?
#
loop_
_entity_poly.entity_id
_entity_poly.type
_entity_poly.pdbx_seq_one_letter_code
_entity_poly.pdbx_strand_id
1 'polypeptide(L)'
;MESTEIPTKQAHHSELARCLYCNAPVSNEQRFCCAGCEDAYGNIKEAKSGAPEQKPFFSVFAVQDSAGHYSLTLSIKNIHCAACVQRVERGLYEHEGVLSARVNMSTDRLTYSWEGTKEYGDILANAVIGLGYDLIPFGGSKKDHSNDQEKFLLRCLAVAGFAMGNLMMISIGLWSEESKFMGNATQDFLHWVSIVIALPTIMYAGRPFFYSAIAILKKRHTNMDVPISLAIILASAMSVSETINHGEHIYFDSAVMLLFFLLIGRYLDVRAKGKAKESAQELLSKMQGTATVLKDGKQRVVPIRDLKEGMTIIVSAGENVPVDGKVSWGISELDVSLITGETIPKCVREDDRVYAGTLNISAPIRIIASKSSDTSLLGDIVKLMEQSEKSQAYFVRIADKAAQLYTPIVHFMGLMTFLGWWLLGSAWQLALLNAITVLIITCPCALGLAV
;
A
#
# COMPACT_ATOMS: atom_id res chain seq x y z
N MET A 1 66.40 -12.08 24.20
CA MET A 1 65.20 -12.81 23.79
C MET A 1 64.16 -11.82 23.38
N GLU A 2 64.22 -11.47 22.10
CA GLU A 2 63.38 -10.48 21.44
C GLU A 2 62.05 -11.07 21.06
N SER A 3 60.99 -10.50 21.54
CA SER A 3 59.60 -10.82 21.13
C SER A 3 59.20 -9.87 20.01
N THR A 4 59.10 -10.42 18.81
CA THR A 4 58.69 -9.78 17.56
C THR A 4 57.16 -9.51 17.60
N GLU A 5 56.77 -8.23 17.68
CA GLU A 5 55.43 -7.76 17.48
C GLU A 5 55.06 -7.78 15.98
N ILE A 6 53.95 -8.43 15.62
CA ILE A 6 53.39 -8.41 14.31
C ILE A 6 52.41 -7.22 14.24
N PRO A 7 52.52 -6.28 13.29
CA PRO A 7 51.58 -5.16 13.18
C PRO A 7 50.30 -5.66 12.52
N THR A 8 49.19 -5.59 13.24
CA THR A 8 47.83 -5.75 12.73
C THR A 8 47.47 -4.60 11.79
N LYS A 9 47.40 -4.89 10.51
CA LYS A 9 46.82 -4.01 9.47
C LYS A 9 45.33 -3.83 9.78
N GLN A 10 44.97 -2.64 10.27
CA GLN A 10 43.60 -2.17 10.26
C GLN A 10 43.15 -2.01 8.80
N ALA A 11 42.21 -2.83 8.38
CA ALA A 11 41.49 -2.65 7.11
C ALA A 11 40.61 -1.40 7.23
N HIS A 12 41.01 -0.32 6.61
CA HIS A 12 40.16 0.82 6.31
C HIS A 12 39.05 0.34 5.37
N HIS A 13 37.83 0.14 5.89
CA HIS A 13 36.65 0.12 5.08
C HIS A 13 36.47 1.51 4.45
N SER A 14 36.91 1.68 3.21
CA SER A 14 36.53 2.83 2.41
C SER A 14 35.04 2.77 2.17
N GLU A 15 34.26 3.60 2.84
CA GLU A 15 32.87 3.84 2.50
C GLU A 15 32.81 4.28 1.03
N LEU A 16 32.28 3.44 0.17
CA LEU A 16 32.03 3.76 -1.23
C LEU A 16 31.10 4.98 -1.28
N ALA A 17 31.54 6.04 -1.93
CA ALA A 17 30.73 7.22 -2.15
C ALA A 17 29.44 6.81 -2.89
N ARG A 18 28.34 7.47 -2.59
CA ARG A 18 27.02 7.14 -3.17
C ARG A 18 26.47 8.32 -3.96
N CYS A 19 25.84 8.03 -5.09
CA CYS A 19 25.19 9.01 -5.94
C CYS A 19 24.16 9.83 -5.14
N LEU A 20 24.25 11.14 -5.19
CA LEU A 20 23.39 12.06 -4.43
C LEU A 20 21.91 12.03 -4.88
N TYR A 21 21.63 11.45 -6.04
CA TYR A 21 20.27 11.35 -6.56
C TYR A 21 19.65 9.97 -6.38
N CYS A 22 20.30 8.89 -6.86
CA CYS A 22 19.73 7.55 -6.87
C CYS A 22 20.34 6.58 -5.83
N ASN A 23 21.32 7.04 -5.04
CA ASN A 23 22.03 6.28 -4.00
C ASN A 23 22.85 5.08 -4.50
N ALA A 24 23.08 4.96 -5.81
CA ALA A 24 23.94 3.93 -6.39
C ALA A 24 25.41 4.18 -5.99
N PRO A 25 26.26 3.14 -5.83
CA PRO A 25 27.66 3.31 -5.52
C PRO A 25 28.39 4.01 -6.68
N VAL A 26 29.24 4.97 -6.35
CA VAL A 26 30.06 5.74 -7.30
C VAL A 26 31.52 5.76 -6.85
N SER A 27 32.45 6.05 -7.79
CA SER A 27 33.86 6.23 -7.45
C SER A 27 34.04 7.45 -6.55
N ASN A 28 35.05 7.43 -5.67
CA ASN A 28 35.28 8.47 -4.63
C ASN A 28 35.41 9.91 -5.17
N GLU A 29 35.56 10.11 -6.46
CA GLU A 29 35.67 11.43 -7.09
C GLU A 29 34.36 11.88 -7.77
N GLN A 30 33.34 11.02 -7.87
CA GLN A 30 32.09 11.32 -8.55
C GLN A 30 30.95 11.49 -7.56
N ARG A 31 30.17 12.57 -7.74
CA ARG A 31 28.95 12.82 -6.95
C ARG A 31 27.71 12.13 -7.53
N PHE A 32 27.74 11.76 -8.81
CA PHE A 32 26.62 11.17 -9.55
C PHE A 32 27.10 9.96 -10.35
N CYS A 33 26.22 8.97 -10.52
CA CYS A 33 26.52 7.76 -11.28
C CYS A 33 26.41 7.96 -12.80
N CYS A 34 25.73 8.99 -13.25
CA CYS A 34 25.56 9.35 -14.67
C CYS A 34 25.12 10.81 -14.81
N ALA A 35 25.27 11.38 -16.02
CA ALA A 35 24.84 12.75 -16.32
C ALA A 35 23.34 12.98 -16.07
N GLY A 36 22.48 11.98 -16.31
CA GLY A 36 21.05 12.09 -16.02
C GLY A 36 20.71 12.24 -14.53
N CYS A 37 21.54 11.68 -13.61
CA CYS A 37 21.40 11.90 -12.18
C CYS A 37 21.88 13.27 -11.76
N GLU A 38 22.91 13.82 -12.42
CA GLU A 38 23.44 15.16 -12.18
C GLU A 38 22.42 16.23 -12.60
N ASP A 39 21.83 16.11 -13.79
CA ASP A 39 20.80 17.00 -14.30
C ASP A 39 19.54 16.94 -13.43
N ALA A 40 19.11 15.76 -13.02
CA ALA A 40 17.96 15.60 -12.16
C ALA A 40 18.18 16.20 -10.75
N TYR A 41 19.37 16.07 -10.20
CA TYR A 41 19.72 16.66 -8.91
C TYR A 41 19.86 18.18 -8.99
N GLY A 42 20.41 18.72 -10.10
CA GLY A 42 20.48 20.14 -10.40
C GLY A 42 19.09 20.78 -10.39
N ASN A 43 18.17 20.18 -11.12
CA ASN A 43 16.77 20.63 -11.19
C ASN A 43 16.06 20.61 -9.81
N ILE A 44 16.37 19.64 -8.93
CA ILE A 44 15.81 19.60 -7.56
C ILE A 44 16.43 20.70 -6.68
N LYS A 45 17.69 21.05 -6.88
CA LYS A 45 18.38 22.06 -6.09
C LYS A 45 17.93 23.48 -6.44
N GLU A 46 17.66 23.74 -7.71
CA GLU A 46 17.07 24.98 -8.18
C GLU A 46 15.62 25.17 -7.70
N ALA A 47 14.83 24.09 -7.62
CA ALA A 47 13.47 24.10 -7.08
C ALA A 47 13.42 24.44 -5.55
N LYS A 48 14.51 24.23 -4.80
CA LYS A 48 14.58 24.57 -3.36
C LYS A 48 15.00 26.01 -3.08
N SER A 49 15.42 26.77 -4.07
CA SER A 49 15.91 28.15 -3.92
C SER A 49 14.89 29.24 -4.24
N GLY A 50 13.60 29.03 -4.03
CA GLY A 50 12.63 30.13 -3.99
C GLY A 50 12.03 30.57 -5.33
N ALA A 51 12.07 29.75 -6.36
CA ALA A 51 11.25 29.91 -7.57
C ALA A 51 9.83 29.34 -7.36
N PRO A 52 8.78 29.84 -8.05
CA PRO A 52 7.43 29.34 -7.89
C PRO A 52 7.37 27.85 -8.15
N GLU A 53 6.60 27.10 -7.32
CA GLU A 53 6.40 25.66 -7.39
C GLU A 53 6.26 25.17 -8.84
N GLN A 54 7.36 24.73 -9.42
CA GLN A 54 7.31 24.08 -10.74
C GLN A 54 6.65 22.71 -10.53
N LYS A 55 5.43 22.59 -11.06
CA LYS A 55 4.67 21.35 -11.06
C LYS A 55 5.52 20.25 -11.73
N PRO A 56 5.57 19.05 -11.18
CA PRO A 56 6.39 17.97 -11.72
C PRO A 56 5.98 17.67 -13.17
N PHE A 57 6.93 17.62 -14.10
CA PHE A 57 6.71 17.26 -15.49
C PHE A 57 6.66 15.74 -15.64
N PHE A 58 5.47 15.18 -15.74
CA PHE A 58 5.23 13.76 -15.95
C PHE A 58 5.24 13.37 -17.43
N SER A 59 5.02 14.31 -18.32
CA SER A 59 4.98 14.11 -19.78
C SER A 59 6.26 13.47 -20.32
N VAL A 60 7.40 13.65 -19.66
CA VAL A 60 8.68 13.01 -20.02
C VAL A 60 8.53 11.48 -20.14
N PHE A 61 7.69 10.88 -19.30
CA PHE A 61 7.44 9.45 -19.21
C PHE A 61 6.29 8.97 -20.13
N ALA A 62 5.65 9.88 -20.86
CA ALA A 62 4.59 9.54 -21.78
C ALA A 62 5.14 8.76 -23.00
N VAL A 63 4.45 7.68 -23.36
CA VAL A 63 4.76 6.80 -24.49
C VAL A 63 3.71 7.02 -25.57
N GLN A 64 4.15 7.16 -26.82
CA GLN A 64 3.27 7.25 -27.99
C GLN A 64 3.04 5.86 -28.57
N ASP A 65 1.79 5.51 -28.85
CA ASP A 65 1.44 4.25 -29.52
C ASP A 65 1.55 4.38 -31.05
N SER A 66 1.34 3.26 -31.75
CA SER A 66 1.40 3.22 -33.23
C SER A 66 0.26 4.00 -33.92
N ALA A 67 -0.79 4.35 -33.18
CA ALA A 67 -1.92 5.14 -33.67
C ALA A 67 -1.75 6.66 -33.43
N GLY A 68 -0.64 7.07 -32.79
CA GLY A 68 -0.34 8.47 -32.53
C GLY A 68 -0.87 8.97 -31.17
N HIS A 69 -1.55 8.13 -30.38
CA HIS A 69 -2.04 8.49 -29.07
C HIS A 69 -0.93 8.40 -28.02
N TYR A 70 -1.00 9.24 -26.99
CA TYR A 70 -0.08 9.19 -25.86
C TYR A 70 -0.68 8.40 -24.71
N SER A 71 0.15 7.66 -24.01
CA SER A 71 -0.21 6.99 -22.76
C SER A 71 0.82 7.27 -21.67
N LEU A 72 0.35 7.41 -20.44
CA LEU A 72 1.19 7.67 -19.28
C LEU A 72 0.78 6.77 -18.12
N THR A 73 1.79 6.17 -17.50
CA THR A 73 1.59 5.33 -16.32
C THR A 73 2.33 5.94 -15.14
N LEU A 74 1.60 6.25 -14.08
CA LEU A 74 2.11 6.84 -12.84
C LEU A 74 1.74 5.97 -11.65
N SER A 75 2.52 6.05 -10.58
CA SER A 75 2.12 5.53 -9.28
C SER A 75 1.27 6.57 -8.56
N ILE A 76 0.08 6.19 -8.12
CA ILE A 76 -0.86 7.06 -7.41
C ILE A 76 -0.92 6.66 -5.94
N LYS A 77 -0.84 7.65 -5.03
CA LYS A 77 -0.91 7.45 -3.58
C LYS A 77 -2.26 7.88 -3.02
N ASN A 78 -2.52 7.42 -1.78
CA ASN A 78 -3.70 7.81 -1.01
C ASN A 78 -5.04 7.31 -1.60
N ILE A 79 -5.01 6.23 -2.40
CA ILE A 79 -6.23 5.54 -2.82
C ILE A 79 -6.53 4.41 -1.85
N HIS A 80 -7.65 4.52 -1.13
CA HIS A 80 -8.02 3.58 -0.07
C HIS A 80 -9.38 2.90 -0.31
N CYS A 81 -10.13 3.29 -1.33
CA CYS A 81 -11.46 2.74 -1.61
C CYS A 81 -11.85 2.89 -3.08
N ALA A 82 -12.84 2.07 -3.52
CA ALA A 82 -13.35 2.11 -4.89
C ALA A 82 -13.95 3.48 -5.28
N ALA A 83 -14.50 4.24 -4.33
CA ALA A 83 -14.98 5.59 -4.57
C ALA A 83 -13.85 6.56 -4.95
N CYS A 84 -12.65 6.35 -4.39
CA CYS A 84 -11.45 7.11 -4.77
C CYS A 84 -11.05 6.82 -6.22
N VAL A 85 -11.07 5.54 -6.62
CA VAL A 85 -10.80 5.11 -8.01
C VAL A 85 -11.76 5.79 -8.98
N GLN A 86 -13.08 5.68 -8.72
CA GLN A 86 -14.10 6.28 -9.57
C GLN A 86 -13.94 7.82 -9.68
N ARG A 87 -13.54 8.48 -8.60
CA ARG A 87 -13.34 9.93 -8.60
C ARG A 87 -12.18 10.34 -9.50
N VAL A 88 -11.06 9.59 -9.45
CA VAL A 88 -9.90 9.86 -10.31
C VAL A 88 -10.21 9.55 -11.77
N GLU A 89 -10.78 8.37 -12.04
CA GLU A 89 -11.14 7.97 -13.41
C GLU A 89 -12.16 8.95 -14.03
N ARG A 90 -13.23 9.31 -13.29
CA ARG A 90 -14.24 10.27 -13.77
C ARG A 90 -13.64 11.64 -13.97
N GLY A 91 -12.81 12.15 -13.04
CA GLY A 91 -12.17 13.45 -13.16
C GLY A 91 -11.26 13.52 -14.38
N LEU A 92 -10.61 12.43 -14.78
CA LEU A 92 -9.84 12.36 -16.02
C LEU A 92 -10.73 12.33 -17.27
N TYR A 93 -11.85 11.58 -17.24
CA TYR A 93 -12.79 11.55 -18.38
C TYR A 93 -13.56 12.85 -18.60
N GLU A 94 -13.58 13.77 -17.64
CA GLU A 94 -14.14 15.12 -17.81
C GLU A 94 -13.27 16.02 -18.71
N HIS A 95 -12.02 15.60 -19.01
CA HIS A 95 -11.12 16.31 -19.91
C HIS A 95 -11.26 15.81 -21.35
N GLU A 96 -11.40 16.73 -22.28
CA GLU A 96 -11.51 16.42 -23.72
C GLU A 96 -10.25 15.71 -24.22
N GLY A 97 -10.43 14.72 -25.10
CA GLY A 97 -9.32 13.98 -25.70
C GLY A 97 -8.81 12.79 -24.84
N VAL A 98 -9.33 12.55 -23.65
CA VAL A 98 -8.97 11.37 -22.85
C VAL A 98 -9.67 10.13 -23.41
N LEU A 99 -8.88 9.15 -23.88
CA LEU A 99 -9.36 7.88 -24.45
C LEU A 99 -9.59 6.82 -23.40
N SER A 100 -8.71 6.74 -22.43
CA SER A 100 -8.83 5.79 -21.31
C SER A 100 -8.19 6.35 -20.05
N ALA A 101 -8.80 6.03 -18.89
CA ALA A 101 -8.23 6.30 -17.59
C ALA A 101 -8.55 5.13 -16.67
N ARG A 102 -7.53 4.54 -16.06
CA ARG A 102 -7.68 3.38 -15.18
C ARG A 102 -6.75 3.47 -13.98
N VAL A 103 -7.32 3.22 -12.82
CA VAL A 103 -6.61 3.09 -11.56
C VAL A 103 -6.66 1.65 -11.10
N ASN A 104 -5.50 1.06 -10.86
CA ASN A 104 -5.36 -0.24 -10.22
C ASN A 104 -4.96 -0.01 -8.75
N MET A 105 -5.88 -0.35 -7.82
CA MET A 105 -5.66 -0.18 -6.38
C MET A 105 -4.60 -1.14 -5.83
N SER A 106 -4.49 -2.35 -6.38
CA SER A 106 -3.56 -3.37 -5.87
C SER A 106 -2.11 -3.02 -6.19
N THR A 107 -1.88 -2.35 -7.33
CA THR A 107 -0.54 -1.95 -7.76
C THR A 107 -0.25 -0.46 -7.57
N ASP A 108 -1.19 0.32 -7.02
CA ASP A 108 -1.16 1.79 -6.93
C ASP A 108 -0.79 2.44 -8.26
N ARG A 109 -1.37 1.93 -9.35
CA ARG A 109 -1.05 2.34 -10.70
C ARG A 109 -2.21 3.12 -11.30
N LEU A 110 -1.92 4.31 -11.79
CA LEU A 110 -2.80 5.09 -12.66
C LEU A 110 -2.25 5.02 -14.09
N THR A 111 -3.03 4.52 -15.03
CA THR A 111 -2.71 4.56 -16.46
C THR A 111 -3.81 5.32 -17.18
N TYR A 112 -3.43 6.30 -17.98
CA TYR A 112 -4.35 7.04 -18.82
C TYR A 112 -3.76 7.29 -20.21
N SER A 113 -4.64 7.37 -21.21
CA SER A 113 -4.27 7.64 -22.60
C SER A 113 -5.12 8.77 -23.18
N TRP A 114 -4.53 9.54 -24.09
CA TRP A 114 -5.16 10.73 -24.67
C TRP A 114 -4.70 11.00 -26.09
N GLU A 115 -5.51 11.77 -26.82
CA GLU A 115 -5.17 12.37 -28.09
C GLU A 115 -4.65 13.79 -27.90
N GLY A 116 -3.69 14.23 -28.69
CA GLY A 116 -3.16 15.58 -28.69
C GLY A 116 -1.66 15.67 -28.47
N THR A 117 -1.19 16.66 -27.71
CA THR A 117 0.23 16.88 -27.46
C THR A 117 0.74 16.07 -26.26
N LYS A 118 2.04 15.83 -26.23
CA LYS A 118 2.69 15.10 -25.13
C LYS A 118 2.53 15.82 -23.80
N GLU A 119 2.59 17.14 -23.83
CA GLU A 119 2.50 18.02 -22.65
C GLU A 119 1.11 18.02 -22.00
N TYR A 120 0.08 17.60 -22.73
CA TYR A 120 -1.27 17.46 -22.19
C TYR A 120 -1.35 16.45 -21.05
N GLY A 121 -0.43 15.46 -21.06
CA GLY A 121 -0.26 14.53 -19.96
C GLY A 121 0.03 15.18 -18.61
N ASP A 122 0.72 16.31 -18.58
CA ASP A 122 0.98 17.07 -17.35
C ASP A 122 -0.27 17.78 -16.83
N ILE A 123 -1.12 18.26 -17.73
CA ILE A 123 -2.41 18.89 -17.36
C ILE A 123 -3.30 17.85 -16.69
N LEU A 124 -3.39 16.66 -17.28
CA LEU A 124 -4.15 15.52 -16.72
C LEU A 124 -3.60 15.06 -15.37
N ALA A 125 -2.28 14.96 -15.24
CA ALA A 125 -1.64 14.64 -13.96
C ALA A 125 -1.95 15.70 -12.88
N ASN A 126 -1.86 16.98 -13.23
CA ASN A 126 -2.20 18.08 -12.33
C ASN A 126 -3.68 18.09 -11.92
N ALA A 127 -4.59 17.67 -12.79
CA ALA A 127 -6.00 17.52 -12.44
C ALA A 127 -6.17 16.45 -11.33
N VAL A 128 -5.47 15.34 -11.44
CA VAL A 128 -5.49 14.29 -10.40
C VAL A 128 -4.89 14.78 -9.07
N ILE A 129 -3.79 15.53 -9.13
CA ILE A 129 -3.19 16.17 -7.94
C ILE A 129 -4.20 17.17 -7.32
N GLY A 130 -4.91 17.94 -8.13
CA GLY A 130 -5.97 18.86 -7.69
C GLY A 130 -7.15 18.15 -6.99
N LEU A 131 -7.39 16.87 -7.29
CA LEU A 131 -8.34 16.02 -6.57
C LEU A 131 -7.83 15.54 -5.19
N GLY A 132 -6.58 15.85 -4.84
CA GLY A 132 -5.95 15.51 -3.55
C GLY A 132 -5.24 14.16 -3.53
N TYR A 133 -4.75 13.69 -4.68
CA TYR A 133 -3.95 12.48 -4.81
C TYR A 133 -2.52 12.82 -5.21
N ASP A 134 -1.54 12.12 -4.61
CA ASP A 134 -0.14 12.29 -4.96
C ASP A 134 0.24 11.36 -6.11
N LEU A 135 0.93 11.91 -7.12
CA LEU A 135 1.45 11.17 -8.26
C LEU A 135 2.97 11.11 -8.24
N ILE A 136 3.52 9.94 -8.59
CA ILE A 136 4.96 9.72 -8.72
C ILE A 136 5.22 8.99 -10.04
N PRO A 137 6.33 9.31 -10.75
CA PRO A 137 6.73 8.54 -11.92
C PRO A 137 6.85 7.05 -11.61
N PHE A 138 6.32 6.20 -12.48
CA PHE A 138 6.40 4.76 -12.31
C PHE A 138 7.86 4.32 -12.57
N GLY A 139 8.50 3.69 -11.59
CA GLY A 139 9.92 3.28 -11.66
C GLY A 139 10.86 4.00 -10.70
N GLY A 140 10.40 5.05 -10.01
CA GLY A 140 11.15 5.66 -8.91
C GLY A 140 11.20 4.73 -7.69
N SER A 141 12.36 4.65 -7.04
CA SER A 141 12.64 3.82 -5.87
C SER A 141 11.48 3.81 -4.87
N LYS A 142 10.79 2.67 -4.77
CA LYS A 142 9.77 2.44 -3.76
C LYS A 142 10.42 2.34 -2.39
N LYS A 143 10.39 3.41 -1.61
CA LYS A 143 10.37 3.26 -0.16
C LYS A 143 8.99 2.65 0.19
N ASP A 144 9.02 1.49 0.79
CA ASP A 144 7.87 0.67 1.21
C ASP A 144 6.85 1.44 2.04
N HIS A 145 5.87 2.08 1.39
CA HIS A 145 4.77 2.71 2.14
C HIS A 145 3.79 1.68 2.73
N SER A 146 3.69 0.49 2.14
CA SER A 146 2.93 -0.62 2.74
C SER A 146 3.55 -1.04 4.08
N ASN A 147 4.87 -1.06 4.15
CA ASN A 147 5.62 -1.38 5.36
C ASN A 147 5.48 -0.30 6.45
N ASP A 148 5.36 0.96 6.08
CA ASP A 148 5.15 2.06 7.04
C ASP A 148 3.74 2.04 7.64
N GLN A 149 2.71 1.74 6.84
CA GLN A 149 1.34 1.59 7.32
C GLN A 149 1.19 0.36 8.21
N GLU A 150 1.78 -0.77 7.81
CA GLU A 150 1.78 -2.00 8.62
C GLU A 150 2.47 -1.77 9.97
N LYS A 151 3.66 -1.15 9.98
CA LYS A 151 4.38 -0.78 11.20
C LYS A 151 3.60 0.17 12.09
N PHE A 152 2.90 1.14 11.50
CA PHE A 152 2.06 2.06 12.26
C PHE A 152 0.89 1.33 12.95
N LEU A 153 0.17 0.45 12.20
CA LEU A 153 -0.91 -0.35 12.77
C LEU A 153 -0.40 -1.31 13.85
N LEU A 154 0.77 -1.91 13.66
CA LEU A 154 1.39 -2.77 14.67
C LEU A 154 1.70 -2.02 15.96
N ARG A 155 2.19 -0.77 15.87
CA ARG A 155 2.41 0.08 17.07
C ARG A 155 1.09 0.41 17.76
N CYS A 156 0.05 0.78 17.01
CA CYS A 156 -1.29 1.02 17.55
C CYS A 156 -1.83 -0.24 18.25
N LEU A 157 -1.65 -1.41 17.64
CA LEU A 157 -2.06 -2.69 18.19
C LEU A 157 -1.32 -3.04 19.49
N ALA A 158 0.00 -2.84 19.53
CA ALA A 158 0.81 -3.08 20.72
C ALA A 158 0.38 -2.19 21.89
N VAL A 159 0.14 -0.89 21.63
CA VAL A 159 -0.34 0.05 22.65
C VAL A 159 -1.72 -0.33 23.16
N ALA A 160 -2.66 -0.65 22.24
CA ALA A 160 -4.01 -1.07 22.61
C ALA A 160 -4.00 -2.39 23.40
N GLY A 161 -3.18 -3.38 22.99
CA GLY A 161 -3.06 -4.67 23.67
C GLY A 161 -2.48 -4.55 25.08
N PHE A 162 -1.44 -3.72 25.26
CA PHE A 162 -0.88 -3.43 26.58
C PHE A 162 -1.90 -2.76 27.50
N ALA A 163 -2.60 -1.74 26.99
CA ALA A 163 -3.62 -1.04 27.76
C ALA A 163 -4.82 -1.95 28.08
N MET A 164 -5.28 -2.77 27.13
CA MET A 164 -6.34 -3.73 27.33
C MET A 164 -6.02 -4.69 28.49
N GLY A 165 -4.80 -5.25 28.50
CA GLY A 165 -4.38 -6.17 29.57
C GLY A 165 -4.41 -5.50 30.95
N ASN A 166 -3.91 -4.26 31.07
CA ASN A 166 -3.91 -3.53 32.33
C ASN A 166 -5.34 -3.13 32.77
N LEU A 167 -6.16 -2.61 31.86
CA LEU A 167 -7.55 -2.26 32.16
C LEU A 167 -8.38 -3.49 32.55
N MET A 168 -8.18 -4.63 31.90
CA MET A 168 -8.87 -5.88 32.23
C MET A 168 -8.53 -6.35 33.64
N MET A 169 -7.26 -6.23 34.08
CA MET A 169 -6.88 -6.54 35.44
C MET A 169 -7.58 -5.63 36.48
N ILE A 170 -7.68 -4.34 36.18
CA ILE A 170 -8.41 -3.38 37.05
C ILE A 170 -9.90 -3.73 37.07
N SER A 171 -10.51 -4.00 35.93
CA SER A 171 -11.94 -4.33 35.80
C SER A 171 -12.30 -5.62 36.50
N ILE A 172 -11.47 -6.68 36.43
CA ILE A 172 -11.68 -7.93 37.17
C ILE A 172 -11.68 -7.65 38.70
N GLY A 173 -10.77 -6.80 39.17
CA GLY A 173 -10.75 -6.37 40.58
C GLY A 173 -12.02 -5.63 40.98
N LEU A 174 -12.55 -4.75 40.15
CA LEU A 174 -13.77 -3.99 40.39
C LEU A 174 -15.05 -4.84 40.29
N TRP A 175 -15.07 -5.92 39.50
CA TRP A 175 -16.23 -6.80 39.31
C TRP A 175 -16.29 -7.95 40.31
N SER A 176 -15.21 -8.19 41.05
CA SER A 176 -15.18 -9.26 42.04
C SER A 176 -16.14 -8.96 43.21
N GLU A 177 -16.69 -9.99 43.83
CA GLU A 177 -17.53 -9.80 45.04
C GLU A 177 -16.81 -9.10 46.21
N GLU A 178 -15.48 -9.22 46.26
CA GLU A 178 -14.62 -8.51 47.21
C GLU A 178 -14.61 -7.00 47.00
N SER A 179 -15.00 -6.50 45.84
CA SER A 179 -15.14 -5.07 45.56
C SER A 179 -16.17 -4.41 46.46
N LYS A 180 -17.18 -5.15 46.92
CA LYS A 180 -18.20 -4.64 47.90
C LYS A 180 -17.61 -4.28 49.26
N PHE A 181 -16.44 -4.86 49.60
CA PHE A 181 -15.69 -4.51 50.82
C PHE A 181 -14.61 -3.45 50.57
N MET A 182 -14.40 -3.07 49.30
CA MET A 182 -13.46 -2.04 48.90
C MET A 182 -14.07 -0.66 49.26
N GLY A 183 -13.31 0.17 49.95
CA GLY A 183 -13.78 1.54 50.26
C GLY A 183 -13.96 2.37 48.99
N ASN A 184 -14.96 3.27 48.97
CA ASN A 184 -15.28 4.13 47.83
C ASN A 184 -14.04 4.88 47.29
N ALA A 185 -13.13 5.31 48.16
CA ALA A 185 -11.90 5.99 47.77
C ALA A 185 -10.98 5.12 46.92
N THR A 186 -10.95 3.79 47.16
CA THR A 186 -10.13 2.85 46.32
C THR A 186 -10.78 2.60 44.98
N GLN A 187 -12.11 2.51 44.93
CA GLN A 187 -12.84 2.38 43.66
C GLN A 187 -12.64 3.64 42.81
N ASP A 188 -12.82 4.82 43.38
CA ASP A 188 -12.57 6.09 42.68
C ASP A 188 -11.13 6.19 42.15
N PHE A 189 -10.15 5.80 42.97
CA PHE A 189 -8.76 5.77 42.56
C PHE A 189 -8.54 4.85 41.34
N LEU A 190 -9.10 3.65 41.34
CA LEU A 190 -9.01 2.70 40.22
C LEU A 190 -9.71 3.22 38.95
N HIS A 191 -10.84 3.93 39.10
CA HIS A 191 -11.52 4.59 37.99
C HIS A 191 -10.64 5.69 37.38
N TRP A 192 -9.97 6.53 38.18
CA TRP A 192 -9.05 7.54 37.68
C TRP A 192 -7.82 6.95 37.01
N VAL A 193 -7.26 5.85 37.54
CA VAL A 193 -6.17 5.12 36.90
C VAL A 193 -6.61 4.58 35.51
N SER A 194 -7.85 4.08 35.43
CA SER A 194 -8.42 3.60 34.16
C SER A 194 -8.53 4.72 33.11
N ILE A 195 -8.92 5.94 33.51
CA ILE A 195 -8.95 7.12 32.62
C ILE A 195 -7.54 7.42 32.07
N VAL A 196 -6.52 7.46 32.94
CA VAL A 196 -5.14 7.80 32.58
C VAL A 196 -4.56 6.79 31.59
N ILE A 197 -4.98 5.53 31.67
CA ILE A 197 -4.56 4.48 30.71
C ILE A 197 -5.40 4.54 29.44
N ALA A 198 -6.72 4.62 29.56
CA ALA A 198 -7.64 4.47 28.44
C ALA A 198 -7.61 5.66 27.47
N LEU A 199 -7.71 6.91 27.95
CA LEU A 199 -7.81 8.07 27.09
C LEU A 199 -6.59 8.26 26.17
N PRO A 200 -5.33 8.23 26.65
CA PRO A 200 -4.17 8.31 25.77
C PRO A 200 -4.11 7.16 24.77
N THR A 201 -4.51 5.95 25.20
CA THR A 201 -4.57 4.77 24.35
C THR A 201 -5.57 4.96 23.22
N ILE A 202 -6.80 5.37 23.52
CA ILE A 202 -7.86 5.62 22.53
C ILE A 202 -7.44 6.73 21.56
N MET A 203 -6.83 7.81 22.06
CA MET A 203 -6.34 8.90 21.23
C MET A 203 -5.22 8.46 20.29
N TYR A 204 -4.30 7.61 20.74
CA TYR A 204 -3.18 7.14 19.92
C TYR A 204 -3.58 5.97 19.01
N ALA A 205 -4.11 4.90 19.57
CA ALA A 205 -4.43 3.68 18.85
C ALA A 205 -5.70 3.80 18.00
N GLY A 206 -6.62 4.73 18.34
CA GLY A 206 -7.83 5.04 17.57
C GLY A 206 -7.58 5.88 16.30
N ARG A 207 -6.39 6.45 16.13
CA ARG A 207 -6.05 7.31 14.97
C ARG A 207 -6.46 6.74 13.61
N PRO A 208 -6.20 5.46 13.28
CA PRO A 208 -6.57 4.91 11.97
C PRO A 208 -8.06 5.03 11.68
N PHE A 209 -8.91 4.89 12.69
CA PHE A 209 -10.36 4.99 12.57
C PHE A 209 -10.83 6.44 12.56
N PHE A 210 -10.33 7.27 13.45
CA PHE A 210 -10.71 8.68 13.55
C PHE A 210 -10.32 9.47 12.31
N TYR A 211 -9.09 9.30 11.78
CA TYR A 211 -8.69 9.98 10.55
C TYR A 211 -9.53 9.55 9.35
N SER A 212 -9.82 8.25 9.22
CA SER A 212 -10.67 7.72 8.16
C SER A 212 -12.09 8.27 8.25
N ALA A 213 -12.69 8.26 9.45
CA ALA A 213 -14.03 8.79 9.69
C ALA A 213 -14.11 10.29 9.36
N ILE A 214 -13.18 11.09 9.87
CA ILE A 214 -13.15 12.55 9.64
C ILE A 214 -12.94 12.87 8.16
N ALA A 215 -12.03 12.16 7.48
CA ALA A 215 -11.75 12.39 6.07
C ALA A 215 -12.98 12.12 5.18
N ILE A 216 -13.75 11.09 5.50
CA ILE A 216 -14.96 10.72 4.77
C ILE A 216 -16.13 11.65 5.09
N LEU A 217 -16.33 12.01 6.36
CA LEU A 217 -17.37 12.96 6.77
C LEU A 217 -17.17 14.33 6.12
N LYS A 218 -15.94 14.82 6.00
CA LYS A 218 -15.63 16.06 5.25
C LYS A 218 -16.08 15.99 3.79
N LYS A 219 -16.10 14.79 3.19
CA LYS A 219 -16.58 14.55 1.82
C LYS A 219 -18.09 14.26 1.74
N ARG A 220 -18.83 14.38 2.86
CA ARG A 220 -20.27 14.07 2.99
C ARG A 220 -20.63 12.62 2.63
N HIS A 221 -19.71 11.70 2.85
CA HIS A 221 -19.93 10.27 2.71
C HIS A 221 -19.77 9.58 4.07
N THR A 222 -20.21 8.33 4.14
CA THR A 222 -20.08 7.49 5.34
C THR A 222 -19.34 6.20 4.99
N ASN A 223 -18.58 5.69 5.94
CA ASN A 223 -17.91 4.39 5.89
C ASN A 223 -18.10 3.66 7.22
N MET A 224 -17.59 2.43 7.30
CA MET A 224 -17.67 1.62 8.52
C MET A 224 -16.87 2.21 9.71
N ASP A 225 -15.93 3.11 9.47
CA ASP A 225 -15.13 3.72 10.53
C ASP A 225 -15.91 4.80 11.31
N VAL A 226 -16.98 5.36 10.71
CA VAL A 226 -17.79 6.41 11.34
C VAL A 226 -18.57 5.89 12.55
N PRO A 227 -19.42 4.81 12.45
CA PRO A 227 -20.12 4.29 13.62
C PRO A 227 -19.18 3.75 14.70
N ILE A 228 -18.04 3.15 14.29
CA ILE A 228 -17.02 2.66 15.23
C ILE A 228 -16.42 3.83 16.02
N SER A 229 -15.99 4.88 15.34
CA SER A 229 -15.41 6.06 15.97
C SER A 229 -16.41 6.73 16.92
N LEU A 230 -17.67 6.83 16.51
CA LEU A 230 -18.74 7.38 17.32
C LEU A 230 -18.97 6.52 18.57
N ALA A 231 -19.05 5.20 18.44
CA ALA A 231 -19.25 4.28 19.57
C ALA A 231 -18.11 4.38 20.59
N ILE A 232 -16.84 4.41 20.14
CA ILE A 232 -15.67 4.56 21.02
C ILE A 232 -15.71 5.90 21.75
N ILE A 233 -16.03 6.99 21.06
CA ILE A 233 -16.13 8.33 21.68
C ILE A 233 -17.27 8.38 22.70
N LEU A 234 -18.45 7.86 22.35
CA LEU A 234 -19.60 7.84 23.27
C LEU A 234 -19.34 6.97 24.51
N ALA A 235 -18.78 5.77 24.33
CA ALA A 235 -18.42 4.90 25.45
C ALA A 235 -17.38 5.54 26.37
N SER A 236 -16.37 6.21 25.79
CA SER A 236 -15.34 6.92 26.55
C SER A 236 -15.93 8.12 27.30
N ALA A 237 -16.77 8.91 26.64
CA ALA A 237 -17.42 10.07 27.24
C ALA A 237 -18.35 9.67 28.37
N MET A 238 -19.14 8.58 28.22
CA MET A 238 -19.98 8.03 29.25
C MET A 238 -19.15 7.57 30.44
N SER A 239 -18.05 6.84 30.22
CA SER A 239 -17.18 6.35 31.29
C SER A 239 -16.49 7.50 32.05
N VAL A 240 -16.11 8.57 31.35
CA VAL A 240 -15.59 9.79 32.01
C VAL A 240 -16.68 10.45 32.89
N SER A 241 -17.91 10.55 32.34
CA SER A 241 -19.05 11.11 33.12
C SER A 241 -19.35 10.28 34.37
N GLU A 242 -19.35 8.94 34.25
CA GLU A 242 -19.54 8.06 35.40
C GLU A 242 -18.43 8.22 36.45
N THR A 243 -17.18 8.30 36.03
CA THR A 243 -16.05 8.51 36.95
C THR A 243 -16.14 9.84 37.69
N ILE A 244 -16.54 10.94 37.02
CA ILE A 244 -16.70 12.26 37.64
C ILE A 244 -17.87 12.26 38.65
N ASN A 245 -18.95 11.54 38.32
CA ASN A 245 -20.14 11.46 39.15
C ASN A 245 -20.10 10.33 40.21
N HIS A 246 -18.94 9.71 40.43
CA HIS A 246 -18.75 8.57 41.33
C HIS A 246 -19.70 7.39 41.03
N GLY A 247 -19.95 7.14 39.72
CA GLY A 247 -20.80 6.04 39.27
C GLY A 247 -20.13 4.68 39.49
N GLU A 248 -20.96 3.64 39.63
CA GLU A 248 -20.46 2.26 39.88
C GLU A 248 -19.86 1.58 38.65
N HIS A 249 -20.20 2.02 37.42
CA HIS A 249 -19.87 1.31 36.18
C HIS A 249 -19.12 2.18 35.21
N ILE A 250 -17.90 1.76 34.90
CA ILE A 250 -17.07 2.33 33.83
C ILE A 250 -16.88 1.31 32.72
N TYR A 251 -16.73 1.77 31.47
CA TYR A 251 -16.66 0.93 30.24
C TYR A 251 -15.39 1.20 29.42
N PHE A 252 -14.32 1.68 30.07
CA PHE A 252 -13.05 1.94 29.39
C PHE A 252 -12.38 0.68 28.87
N ASP A 253 -12.48 -0.41 29.63
CA ASP A 253 -11.99 -1.73 29.24
C ASP A 253 -12.68 -2.23 27.98
N SER A 254 -14.01 -2.11 27.91
CA SER A 254 -14.81 -2.51 26.75
C SER A 254 -14.48 -1.66 25.50
N ALA A 255 -14.28 -0.34 25.67
CA ALA A 255 -13.91 0.56 24.59
C ALA A 255 -12.50 0.24 24.03
N VAL A 256 -11.52 0.00 24.91
CA VAL A 256 -10.15 -0.34 24.51
C VAL A 256 -10.07 -1.76 23.95
N MET A 257 -10.82 -2.71 24.51
CA MET A 257 -10.92 -4.08 23.98
C MET A 257 -11.54 -4.10 22.59
N LEU A 258 -12.62 -3.36 22.36
CA LEU A 258 -13.19 -3.19 21.02
C LEU A 258 -12.16 -2.63 20.03
N LEU A 259 -11.45 -1.56 20.42
CA LEU A 259 -10.41 -0.94 19.60
C LEU A 259 -9.29 -1.94 19.26
N PHE A 260 -8.86 -2.76 20.21
CA PHE A 260 -7.83 -3.76 20.03
C PHE A 260 -8.24 -4.82 19.01
N PHE A 261 -9.44 -5.39 19.12
CA PHE A 261 -9.92 -6.40 18.16
C PHE A 261 -10.12 -5.83 16.76
N LEU A 262 -10.59 -4.59 16.65
CA LEU A 262 -10.71 -3.92 15.36
C LEU A 262 -9.34 -3.65 14.72
N LEU A 263 -8.33 -3.30 15.52
CA LEU A 263 -6.96 -3.14 15.04
C LEU A 263 -6.35 -4.46 14.57
N ILE A 264 -6.64 -5.59 15.25
CA ILE A 264 -6.22 -6.93 14.76
C ILE A 264 -6.79 -7.16 13.36
N GLY A 265 -8.09 -7.00 13.19
CA GLY A 265 -8.74 -7.20 11.88
C GLY A 265 -8.12 -6.32 10.80
N ARG A 266 -7.91 -5.02 11.09
CA ARG A 266 -7.32 -4.08 10.13
C ARG A 266 -5.85 -4.38 9.83
N TYR A 267 -5.07 -4.80 10.81
CA TYR A 267 -3.68 -5.23 10.62
C TYR A 267 -3.58 -6.47 9.72
N LEU A 268 -4.43 -7.48 9.98
CA LEU A 268 -4.47 -8.71 9.17
C LEU A 268 -4.89 -8.42 7.72
N ASP A 269 -5.87 -7.54 7.51
CA ASP A 269 -6.31 -7.12 6.17
C ASP A 269 -5.18 -6.44 5.38
N VAL A 270 -4.50 -5.45 5.99
CA VAL A 270 -3.37 -4.74 5.35
C VAL A 270 -2.23 -5.70 5.05
N ARG A 271 -1.90 -6.61 5.95
CA ARG A 271 -0.84 -7.60 5.78
C ARG A 271 -1.16 -8.62 4.67
N ALA A 272 -2.40 -9.12 4.63
CA ALA A 272 -2.83 -10.08 3.60
C ALA A 272 -2.79 -9.43 2.20
N LYS A 273 -3.32 -8.20 2.06
CA LYS A 273 -3.28 -7.43 0.81
C LYS A 273 -1.84 -7.06 0.42
N GLY A 274 -0.99 -6.71 1.38
CA GLY A 274 0.43 -6.41 1.16
C GLY A 274 1.18 -7.59 0.56
N LYS A 275 0.99 -8.79 1.13
CA LYS A 275 1.67 -10.01 0.65
C LYS A 275 1.25 -10.44 -0.76
N ALA A 276 -0.04 -10.32 -1.09
CA ALA A 276 -0.53 -10.57 -2.44
C ALA A 276 0.07 -9.57 -3.45
N LYS A 277 0.17 -8.29 -3.05
CA LYS A 277 0.75 -7.23 -3.87
C LYS A 277 2.26 -7.43 -4.12
N GLU A 278 3.04 -7.86 -3.14
CA GLU A 278 4.46 -8.15 -3.28
C GLU A 278 4.72 -9.22 -4.34
N SER A 279 3.96 -10.33 -4.31
CA SER A 279 4.09 -11.42 -5.29
C SER A 279 3.81 -10.95 -6.73
N ALA A 280 2.75 -10.15 -6.92
CA ALA A 280 2.43 -9.57 -8.23
C ALA A 280 3.51 -8.59 -8.72
N GLN A 281 4.06 -7.77 -7.81
CA GLN A 281 5.12 -6.82 -8.13
C GLN A 281 6.45 -7.50 -8.46
N GLU A 282 6.78 -8.61 -7.83
CA GLU A 282 7.98 -9.39 -8.14
C GLU A 282 7.92 -9.91 -9.59
N LEU A 283 6.78 -10.46 -10.02
CA LEU A 283 6.57 -10.87 -11.41
C LEU A 283 6.71 -9.70 -12.39
N LEU A 284 6.08 -8.57 -12.09
CA LEU A 284 6.17 -7.35 -12.91
C LEU A 284 7.60 -6.80 -12.99
N SER A 285 8.38 -6.89 -11.93
CA SER A 285 9.77 -6.41 -11.91
C SER A 285 10.67 -7.19 -12.87
N LYS A 286 10.39 -8.48 -13.07
CA LYS A 286 11.11 -9.32 -14.01
C LYS A 286 10.84 -8.98 -15.49
N MET A 287 9.72 -8.30 -15.77
CA MET A 287 9.39 -7.77 -17.12
C MET A 287 9.94 -6.36 -17.35
N GLN A 288 10.44 -5.70 -16.31
CA GLN A 288 11.01 -4.36 -16.40
C GLN A 288 12.53 -4.47 -16.47
N GLY A 289 13.14 -3.66 -17.31
CA GLY A 289 14.59 -3.63 -17.46
C GLY A 289 15.01 -3.41 -18.90
N THR A 290 16.25 -3.72 -19.17
CA THR A 290 16.86 -3.61 -20.48
C THR A 290 17.34 -4.98 -20.94
N ALA A 291 17.41 -5.17 -22.25
CA ALA A 291 17.96 -6.37 -22.88
C ALA A 291 19.05 -5.96 -23.88
N THR A 292 20.05 -6.80 -24.04
CA THR A 292 21.10 -6.60 -25.02
C THR A 292 20.72 -7.25 -26.35
N VAL A 293 20.43 -6.42 -27.35
CA VAL A 293 20.09 -6.88 -28.71
C VAL A 293 21.31 -6.82 -29.63
N LEU A 294 21.48 -7.85 -30.43
CA LEU A 294 22.51 -7.88 -31.46
C LEU A 294 21.90 -7.41 -32.81
N LYS A 295 22.29 -6.22 -33.26
CA LYS A 295 21.86 -5.69 -34.58
C LYS A 295 23.10 -5.32 -35.41
N ASP A 296 23.20 -5.85 -36.65
CA ASP A 296 24.29 -5.59 -37.56
C ASP A 296 25.68 -5.87 -36.93
N GLY A 297 25.80 -6.94 -36.14
CA GLY A 297 27.03 -7.32 -35.44
C GLY A 297 27.38 -6.42 -34.23
N LYS A 298 26.58 -5.40 -33.92
CA LYS A 298 26.79 -4.49 -32.77
C LYS A 298 25.78 -4.78 -31.67
N GLN A 299 26.27 -4.77 -30.44
CA GLN A 299 25.41 -4.89 -29.26
C GLN A 299 24.77 -3.54 -28.94
N ARG A 300 23.47 -3.53 -28.70
CA ARG A 300 22.70 -2.37 -28.21
C ARG A 300 21.82 -2.76 -27.03
N VAL A 301 21.83 -1.94 -26.04
CA VAL A 301 20.91 -2.07 -24.88
C VAL A 301 19.60 -1.35 -25.22
N VAL A 302 18.50 -2.09 -25.16
CA VAL A 302 17.15 -1.57 -25.42
C VAL A 302 16.22 -1.94 -24.27
N PRO A 303 15.21 -1.13 -23.97
CA PRO A 303 14.16 -1.51 -22.99
C PRO A 303 13.47 -2.80 -23.44
N ILE A 304 13.14 -3.67 -22.47
CA ILE A 304 12.46 -4.96 -22.78
C ILE A 304 11.13 -4.72 -23.51
N ARG A 305 10.41 -3.66 -23.20
CA ARG A 305 9.14 -3.28 -23.86
C ARG A 305 9.28 -2.99 -25.37
N ASP A 306 10.49 -2.63 -25.82
CA ASP A 306 10.74 -2.28 -27.22
C ASP A 306 11.21 -3.49 -28.04
N LEU A 307 11.29 -4.69 -27.41
CA LEU A 307 11.65 -5.93 -28.09
C LEU A 307 10.53 -6.39 -29.02
N LYS A 308 10.91 -6.71 -30.24
CA LYS A 308 10.02 -7.19 -31.30
C LYS A 308 10.40 -8.61 -31.72
N GLU A 309 9.44 -9.31 -32.30
CA GLU A 309 9.65 -10.63 -32.90
C GLU A 309 10.80 -10.60 -33.94
N GLY A 310 11.62 -11.64 -33.95
CA GLY A 310 12.78 -11.77 -34.84
C GLY A 310 14.05 -11.08 -34.35
N MET A 311 14.04 -10.30 -33.28
CA MET A 311 15.25 -9.70 -32.72
C MET A 311 16.14 -10.77 -32.07
N THR A 312 17.46 -10.68 -32.33
CA THR A 312 18.45 -11.51 -31.64
C THR A 312 18.90 -10.85 -30.35
N ILE A 313 18.74 -11.55 -29.25
CA ILE A 313 19.01 -11.06 -27.90
C ILE A 313 20.12 -11.89 -27.29
N ILE A 314 21.05 -11.26 -26.60
CA ILE A 314 22.11 -11.92 -25.82
C ILE A 314 21.63 -11.94 -24.38
N VAL A 315 21.63 -13.14 -23.76
CA VAL A 315 21.30 -13.34 -22.35
C VAL A 315 22.53 -13.91 -21.67
N SER A 316 23.16 -13.09 -20.81
CA SER A 316 24.34 -13.49 -20.07
C SER A 316 24.00 -14.43 -18.90
N ALA A 317 24.97 -15.13 -18.35
CA ALA A 317 24.78 -15.87 -17.11
C ALA A 317 24.39 -14.91 -15.98
N GLY A 318 23.37 -15.27 -15.19
CA GLY A 318 22.79 -14.43 -14.14
C GLY A 318 21.70 -13.47 -14.65
N GLU A 319 21.41 -13.40 -15.96
CA GLU A 319 20.34 -12.56 -16.50
C GLU A 319 19.05 -13.37 -16.73
N ASN A 320 17.91 -12.69 -16.59
CA ASN A 320 16.63 -13.28 -16.96
C ASN A 320 16.40 -13.18 -18.46
N VAL A 321 15.82 -14.23 -19.05
CA VAL A 321 15.32 -14.23 -20.43
C VAL A 321 14.22 -13.17 -20.56
N PRO A 322 14.39 -12.15 -21.43
CA PRO A 322 13.47 -11.00 -21.43
C PRO A 322 12.16 -11.26 -22.19
N VAL A 323 12.15 -12.15 -23.16
CA VAL A 323 10.97 -12.50 -23.99
C VAL A 323 11.02 -13.97 -24.40
N ASP A 324 9.87 -14.54 -24.77
CA ASP A 324 9.80 -15.89 -25.31
C ASP A 324 10.56 -15.97 -26.62
N GLY A 325 11.35 -17.02 -26.77
CA GLY A 325 12.19 -17.19 -27.96
C GLY A 325 12.71 -18.60 -28.16
N LYS A 326 13.61 -18.72 -29.16
CA LYS A 326 14.39 -19.93 -29.41
C LYS A 326 15.87 -19.63 -29.28
N VAL A 327 16.62 -20.57 -28.69
CA VAL A 327 18.07 -20.47 -28.63
C VAL A 327 18.64 -20.59 -30.06
N SER A 328 19.40 -19.58 -30.49
CA SER A 328 20.09 -19.57 -31.79
C SER A 328 21.58 -19.88 -31.70
N TRP A 329 22.15 -19.82 -30.51
CA TRP A 329 23.55 -20.13 -30.25
C TRP A 329 23.81 -20.30 -28.74
N GLY A 330 24.65 -21.28 -28.42
CA GLY A 330 25.11 -21.52 -27.06
C GLY A 330 24.38 -22.68 -26.36
N ILE A 331 24.95 -23.12 -25.25
CA ILE A 331 24.39 -24.15 -24.36
C ILE A 331 24.46 -23.61 -22.98
N SER A 332 23.35 -23.67 -22.23
CA SER A 332 23.30 -23.23 -20.84
C SER A 332 22.26 -24.02 -20.04
N GLU A 333 22.21 -23.75 -18.74
CA GLU A 333 21.17 -24.22 -17.85
C GLU A 333 20.26 -23.04 -17.47
N LEU A 334 18.95 -23.26 -17.57
CA LEU A 334 17.95 -22.27 -17.21
C LEU A 334 17.18 -22.72 -15.97
N ASP A 335 17.06 -21.85 -14.98
CA ASP A 335 16.08 -22.02 -13.92
C ASP A 335 14.68 -21.63 -14.44
N VAL A 336 13.85 -22.65 -14.58
CA VAL A 336 12.48 -22.55 -15.09
C VAL A 336 11.45 -22.61 -13.98
N SER A 337 11.88 -22.60 -12.72
CA SER A 337 11.02 -22.78 -11.51
C SER A 337 9.89 -21.77 -11.44
N LEU A 338 10.11 -20.55 -11.93
CA LEU A 338 9.09 -19.50 -11.97
C LEU A 338 7.86 -19.89 -12.83
N ILE A 339 8.09 -20.70 -13.87
CA ILE A 339 7.05 -21.04 -14.87
C ILE A 339 6.49 -22.43 -14.62
N THR A 340 7.37 -23.40 -14.38
CA THR A 340 6.98 -24.81 -14.26
C THR A 340 6.81 -25.27 -12.81
N GLY A 341 7.37 -24.52 -11.85
CA GLY A 341 7.48 -24.94 -10.45
C GLY A 341 8.60 -25.95 -10.17
N GLU A 342 9.31 -26.40 -11.20
CA GLU A 342 10.41 -27.36 -11.07
C GLU A 342 11.70 -26.65 -10.68
N THR A 343 12.33 -27.06 -9.60
CA THR A 343 13.56 -26.45 -9.07
C THR A 343 14.85 -26.97 -9.73
N ILE A 344 14.75 -28.01 -10.56
CA ILE A 344 15.91 -28.57 -11.29
C ILE A 344 16.13 -27.73 -12.54
N PRO A 345 17.34 -27.14 -12.72
CA PRO A 345 17.65 -26.39 -13.91
C PRO A 345 17.53 -27.23 -15.19
N LYS A 346 16.96 -26.64 -16.22
CA LYS A 346 16.80 -27.27 -17.52
C LYS A 346 17.95 -26.90 -18.44
N CYS A 347 18.67 -27.91 -18.96
CA CYS A 347 19.66 -27.69 -19.99
C CYS A 347 18.98 -27.29 -21.32
N VAL A 348 19.43 -26.22 -21.95
CA VAL A 348 18.94 -25.71 -23.23
C VAL A 348 20.07 -25.63 -24.22
N ARG A 349 19.75 -25.97 -25.47
CA ARG A 349 20.66 -26.02 -26.62
C ARG A 349 20.05 -25.25 -27.81
N GLU A 350 20.77 -25.17 -28.90
CA GLU A 350 20.31 -24.60 -30.14
C GLU A 350 18.95 -25.19 -30.58
N ASP A 351 18.02 -24.35 -31.01
CA ASP A 351 16.62 -24.65 -31.36
C ASP A 351 15.66 -24.92 -30.18
N ASP A 352 16.14 -25.00 -28.95
CA ASP A 352 15.26 -25.13 -27.78
C ASP A 352 14.45 -23.86 -27.51
N ARG A 353 13.20 -24.05 -27.05
CA ARG A 353 12.33 -22.95 -26.66
C ARG A 353 12.69 -22.48 -25.25
N VAL A 354 12.76 -21.16 -25.10
CA VAL A 354 12.99 -20.47 -23.83
C VAL A 354 11.87 -19.47 -23.59
N TYR A 355 11.56 -19.26 -22.30
CA TYR A 355 10.43 -18.43 -21.89
C TYR A 355 10.89 -17.20 -21.11
N ALA A 356 10.16 -16.10 -21.25
CA ALA A 356 10.40 -14.88 -20.51
C ALA A 356 10.35 -15.12 -19.00
N GLY A 357 11.30 -14.52 -18.26
CA GLY A 357 11.37 -14.62 -16.79
C GLY A 357 12.19 -15.81 -16.28
N THR A 358 12.64 -16.77 -17.15
CA THR A 358 13.57 -17.81 -16.74
C THR A 358 14.96 -17.23 -16.53
N LEU A 359 15.69 -17.72 -15.52
CA LEU A 359 17.05 -17.25 -15.19
C LEU A 359 18.10 -18.09 -15.92
N ASN A 360 18.98 -17.45 -16.65
CA ASN A 360 20.13 -18.11 -17.25
C ASN A 360 21.24 -18.29 -16.22
N ILE A 361 21.69 -19.54 -15.98
CA ILE A 361 22.60 -19.87 -14.87
C ILE A 361 24.04 -19.95 -15.33
N SER A 362 24.34 -20.76 -16.37
CA SER A 362 25.70 -21.28 -16.56
C SER A 362 26.51 -20.49 -17.59
N ALA A 363 25.99 -20.22 -18.77
CA ALA A 363 26.74 -19.62 -19.87
C ALA A 363 25.90 -18.64 -20.72
N PRO A 364 26.51 -17.67 -21.41
CA PRO A 364 25.77 -16.77 -22.26
C PRO A 364 25.15 -17.53 -23.45
N ILE A 365 23.90 -17.22 -23.76
CA ILE A 365 23.15 -17.74 -24.91
C ILE A 365 22.65 -16.59 -25.78
N ARG A 366 22.42 -16.89 -27.07
CA ARG A 366 21.69 -15.99 -27.96
C ARG A 366 20.34 -16.59 -28.27
N ILE A 367 19.31 -15.78 -28.18
CA ILE A 367 17.94 -16.17 -28.47
C ILE A 367 17.36 -15.30 -29.57
N ILE A 368 16.51 -15.87 -30.42
CA ILE A 368 15.68 -15.13 -31.36
C ILE A 368 14.30 -14.99 -30.74
N ALA A 369 13.83 -13.76 -30.53
CA ALA A 369 12.53 -13.49 -30.02
C ALA A 369 11.42 -14.07 -30.89
N SER A 370 10.56 -14.90 -30.35
CA SER A 370 9.37 -15.48 -31.01
C SER A 370 8.12 -14.67 -30.80
N LYS A 371 8.15 -13.77 -29.83
CA LYS A 371 7.04 -12.90 -29.46
C LYS A 371 7.56 -11.55 -28.96
N SER A 372 6.70 -10.54 -28.96
CA SER A 372 7.00 -9.28 -28.28
C SER A 372 6.85 -9.42 -26.76
N SER A 373 7.37 -8.46 -25.99
CA SER A 373 7.27 -8.45 -24.53
C SER A 373 5.82 -8.59 -24.03
N ASP A 374 4.88 -7.89 -24.68
CA ASP A 374 3.46 -7.85 -24.27
C ASP A 374 2.68 -9.14 -24.58
N THR A 375 3.19 -9.97 -25.48
CA THR A 375 2.57 -11.24 -25.90
C THR A 375 3.37 -12.45 -25.41
N SER A 376 4.36 -12.24 -24.53
CA SER A 376 5.11 -13.32 -23.88
C SER A 376 4.23 -14.08 -22.88
N LEU A 377 4.62 -15.31 -22.54
CA LEU A 377 3.93 -16.12 -21.52
C LEU A 377 3.80 -15.36 -20.20
N LEU A 378 4.85 -14.68 -19.77
CA LEU A 378 4.85 -13.88 -18.55
C LEU A 378 3.90 -12.67 -18.67
N GLY A 379 3.85 -12.03 -19.86
CA GLY A 379 2.88 -10.97 -20.15
C GLY A 379 1.44 -11.43 -20.07
N ASP A 380 1.15 -12.63 -20.57
CA ASP A 380 -0.20 -13.23 -20.48
C ASP A 380 -0.59 -13.56 -19.03
N ILE A 381 0.35 -14.07 -18.21
CA ILE A 381 0.13 -14.31 -16.78
C ILE A 381 -0.21 -12.99 -16.07
N VAL A 382 0.55 -11.91 -16.33
CA VAL A 382 0.27 -10.59 -15.74
C VAL A 382 -1.10 -10.06 -16.16
N LYS A 383 -1.49 -10.20 -17.44
CA LYS A 383 -2.83 -9.81 -17.91
C LYS A 383 -3.94 -10.61 -17.22
N LEU A 384 -3.76 -11.91 -17.02
CA LEU A 384 -4.72 -12.75 -16.30
C LEU A 384 -4.84 -12.33 -14.83
N MET A 385 -3.72 -11.99 -14.17
CA MET A 385 -3.73 -11.44 -12.82
C MET A 385 -4.48 -10.11 -12.75
N GLU A 386 -4.22 -9.18 -13.68
CA GLU A 386 -4.94 -7.90 -13.76
C GLU A 386 -6.44 -8.09 -14.03
N GLN A 387 -6.83 -9.09 -14.82
CA GLN A 387 -8.24 -9.42 -15.06
C GLN A 387 -8.91 -10.01 -13.83
N SER A 388 -8.22 -10.88 -13.09
CA SER A 388 -8.69 -11.43 -11.82
C SER A 388 -8.92 -10.34 -10.78
N GLU A 389 -7.99 -9.38 -10.66
CA GLU A 389 -8.13 -8.21 -9.78
C GLU A 389 -9.34 -7.33 -10.15
N LYS A 390 -9.65 -7.20 -11.47
CA LYS A 390 -10.85 -6.46 -11.91
C LYS A 390 -12.15 -7.09 -11.41
N SER A 391 -12.24 -8.41 -11.34
CA SER A 391 -13.44 -9.08 -10.82
C SER A 391 -13.57 -8.89 -9.31
N GLN A 392 -12.48 -8.95 -8.54
CA GLN A 392 -12.47 -8.61 -7.12
C GLN A 392 -12.90 -7.16 -6.88
N ALA A 393 -12.38 -6.20 -7.66
CA ALA A 393 -12.78 -4.79 -7.55
C ALA A 393 -14.28 -4.56 -7.77
N TYR A 394 -14.98 -5.43 -8.49
CA TYR A 394 -16.43 -5.36 -8.64
C TYR A 394 -17.16 -5.73 -7.33
N PHE A 395 -16.76 -6.80 -6.66
CA PHE A 395 -17.35 -7.21 -5.38
C PHE A 395 -17.03 -6.21 -4.27
N VAL A 396 -15.81 -5.66 -4.23
CA VAL A 396 -15.43 -4.56 -3.32
C VAL A 396 -16.37 -3.37 -3.50
N ARG A 397 -16.67 -2.98 -4.75
CA ARG A 397 -17.58 -1.85 -5.03
C ARG A 397 -19.00 -2.10 -4.57
N ILE A 398 -19.50 -3.34 -4.68
CA ILE A 398 -20.84 -3.70 -4.16
C ILE A 398 -20.82 -3.60 -2.63
N ALA A 399 -19.80 -4.15 -1.97
CA ALA A 399 -19.66 -4.09 -0.52
C ALA A 399 -19.58 -2.64 -0.01
N ASP A 400 -18.81 -1.77 -0.69
CA ASP A 400 -18.71 -0.35 -0.35
C ASP A 400 -20.05 0.38 -0.53
N LYS A 401 -20.80 0.11 -1.60
CA LYS A 401 -22.13 0.68 -1.80
C LYS A 401 -23.12 0.20 -0.73
N ALA A 402 -23.06 -1.08 -0.39
CA ALA A 402 -23.88 -1.64 0.69
C ALA A 402 -23.54 -0.97 2.02
N ALA A 403 -22.25 -0.78 2.35
CA ALA A 403 -21.81 -0.09 3.54
C ALA A 403 -22.26 1.38 3.59
N GLN A 404 -22.22 2.10 2.46
CA GLN A 404 -22.69 3.48 2.37
C GLN A 404 -24.20 3.61 2.65
N LEU A 405 -25.01 2.66 2.18
CA LEU A 405 -26.46 2.64 2.44
C LEU A 405 -26.76 2.19 3.88
N TYR A 406 -26.01 1.22 4.37
CA TYR A 406 -26.21 0.61 5.68
C TYR A 406 -25.81 1.55 6.84
N THR A 407 -24.73 2.29 6.70
CA THR A 407 -24.19 3.15 7.78
C THR A 407 -25.18 4.20 8.28
N PRO A 408 -25.91 4.97 7.46
CA PRO A 408 -26.96 5.87 7.94
C PRO A 408 -28.08 5.17 8.68
N ILE A 409 -28.47 3.97 8.23
CA ILE A 409 -29.52 3.17 8.86
C ILE A 409 -29.10 2.77 10.28
N VAL A 410 -27.85 2.34 10.44
CA VAL A 410 -27.30 1.98 11.77
C VAL A 410 -27.30 3.16 12.72
N HIS A 411 -26.88 4.35 12.28
CA HIS A 411 -26.94 5.55 13.10
C HIS A 411 -28.37 5.92 13.50
N PHE A 412 -29.30 5.80 12.55
CA PHE A 412 -30.72 6.04 12.84
C PHE A 412 -31.28 5.01 13.84
N MET A 413 -30.94 3.73 13.69
CA MET A 413 -31.35 2.69 14.66
C MET A 413 -30.75 2.93 16.06
N GLY A 414 -29.45 3.29 16.12
CA GLY A 414 -28.81 3.66 17.38
C GLY A 414 -29.52 4.83 18.07
N LEU A 415 -29.86 5.87 17.30
CA LEU A 415 -30.60 7.02 17.81
C LEU A 415 -32.00 6.63 18.29
N MET A 416 -32.72 5.82 17.51
CA MET A 416 -34.06 5.32 17.89
C MET A 416 -34.00 4.44 19.13
N THR A 417 -32.97 3.62 19.28
CA THR A 417 -32.76 2.83 20.50
C THR A 417 -32.55 3.73 21.71
N PHE A 418 -31.69 4.74 21.58
CA PHE A 418 -31.48 5.71 22.66
C PHE A 418 -32.77 6.39 23.10
N LEU A 419 -33.49 6.98 22.12
CA LEU A 419 -34.73 7.69 22.37
C LEU A 419 -35.84 6.77 22.94
N GLY A 420 -35.95 5.56 22.40
CA GLY A 420 -36.96 4.57 22.86
C GLY A 420 -36.77 4.20 24.33
N TRP A 421 -35.55 3.81 24.71
CA TRP A 421 -35.26 3.47 26.10
C TRP A 421 -35.40 4.67 27.03
N TRP A 422 -34.97 5.86 26.60
CA TRP A 422 -35.11 7.08 27.42
C TRP A 422 -36.57 7.48 27.64
N LEU A 423 -37.41 7.42 26.58
CA LEU A 423 -38.85 7.71 26.66
C LEU A 423 -39.64 6.69 27.49
N LEU A 424 -39.15 5.43 27.52
CA LEU A 424 -39.71 4.37 28.38
C LEU A 424 -39.31 4.52 29.86
N GLY A 425 -38.58 5.60 30.23
CA GLY A 425 -38.23 5.92 31.60
C GLY A 425 -36.93 5.31 32.12
N SER A 426 -36.11 4.72 31.25
CA SER A 426 -34.78 4.23 31.60
C SER A 426 -33.83 5.39 31.88
N ALA A 427 -32.86 5.20 32.77
CA ALA A 427 -31.78 6.14 32.98
C ALA A 427 -31.04 6.39 31.67
N TRP A 428 -30.59 7.63 31.41
CA TRP A 428 -29.95 8.02 30.17
C TRP A 428 -28.66 7.21 29.90
N GLN A 429 -27.97 6.78 30.96
CA GLN A 429 -26.79 5.92 30.87
C GLN A 429 -27.12 4.57 30.24
N LEU A 430 -28.18 3.91 30.69
CA LEU A 430 -28.62 2.62 30.18
C LEU A 430 -29.12 2.75 28.72
N ALA A 431 -29.87 3.83 28.43
CA ALA A 431 -30.33 4.12 27.09
C ALA A 431 -29.15 4.32 26.11
N LEU A 432 -28.12 5.06 26.57
CA LEU A 432 -26.90 5.29 25.78
C LEU A 432 -26.10 4.01 25.59
N LEU A 433 -25.95 3.18 26.64
CA LEU A 433 -25.28 1.89 26.57
C LEU A 433 -25.93 0.98 25.51
N ASN A 434 -27.27 0.88 25.53
CA ASN A 434 -28.00 0.10 24.51
C ASN A 434 -27.80 0.65 23.10
N ALA A 435 -27.77 1.96 22.91
CA ALA A 435 -27.50 2.58 21.62
C ALA A 435 -26.07 2.30 21.14
N ILE A 436 -25.07 2.41 22.01
CA ILE A 436 -23.67 2.06 21.71
C ILE A 436 -23.57 0.58 21.32
N THR A 437 -24.26 -0.30 22.04
CA THR A 437 -24.29 -1.74 21.75
C THR A 437 -24.86 -2.01 20.34
N VAL A 438 -25.92 -1.31 19.94
CA VAL A 438 -26.48 -1.40 18.59
C VAL A 438 -25.45 -0.96 17.55
N LEU A 439 -24.76 0.17 17.77
CA LEU A 439 -23.73 0.66 16.86
C LEU A 439 -22.57 -0.33 16.68
N ILE A 440 -22.17 -1.03 17.74
CA ILE A 440 -21.07 -1.99 17.74
C ILE A 440 -21.48 -3.30 17.06
N ILE A 441 -22.61 -3.89 17.46
CA ILE A 441 -23.07 -5.19 16.96
C ILE A 441 -23.41 -5.14 15.47
N THR A 442 -23.94 -4.01 15.02
CA THR A 442 -24.31 -3.82 13.62
C THR A 442 -23.14 -3.42 12.73
N CYS A 443 -21.89 -3.43 13.23
CA CYS A 443 -20.72 -3.18 12.40
C CYS A 443 -20.54 -4.29 11.34
N PRO A 444 -20.50 -4.00 10.03
CA PRO A 444 -20.24 -5.00 9.00
C PRO A 444 -18.74 -5.31 8.87
N CYS A 445 -18.02 -5.46 9.99
CA CYS A 445 -16.57 -5.62 10.02
C CYS A 445 -16.10 -6.85 9.23
N ALA A 446 -16.87 -7.95 9.23
CA ALA A 446 -16.58 -9.16 8.47
C ALA A 446 -16.70 -8.96 6.95
N LEU A 447 -17.53 -8.01 6.49
CA LEU A 447 -17.70 -7.73 5.06
C LEU A 447 -16.41 -7.17 4.44
N GLY A 448 -15.63 -6.36 5.18
CA GLY A 448 -14.35 -5.84 4.73
C GLY A 448 -13.25 -6.88 4.67
N LEU A 449 -13.36 -7.99 5.43
CA LEU A 449 -12.42 -9.11 5.42
C LEU A 449 -12.76 -10.17 4.38
N ALA A 450 -14.01 -10.24 3.93
CA ALA A 450 -14.51 -11.25 2.99
C ALA A 450 -14.29 -10.85 1.51
N VAL A 451 -13.84 -9.63 1.25
CA VAL A 451 -13.63 -9.04 -0.07
C VAL A 451 -12.17 -8.68 -0.27
#